data_925f09f1b024cd271a878296c178cbd1
#
_entry.id   925f09f1b024cd271a878296c178cbd1
#
_cell.length_a   1.000
_cell.length_b   1.000
_cell.length_c   1.000
_cell.angle_alpha   90.00
_cell.angle_beta   90.00
_cell.angle_gamma   90.00
#
_symmetry.space_group_name_H-M   'P 1'
#
loop_
_entity.id
_entity.type
_entity.pdbx_description
1 polymer ?
#
loop_
_entity_poly.entity_id
_entity_poly.type
_entity_poly.pdbx_seq_one_letter_code
_entity_poly.pdbx_strand_id
1 'polypeptide(L)'
;MDQAAAGSFKDLTVEGITREAGVSRSAFYVYFGDKEELLLGALEDLISSHQNRLGNCWTSGGDPRRGVEKAIYDISRVYADNSELLGLAFETATYDEEVRELWSVLLETITEGTKTEIRTRQREGAVDASLDADALASGLVLMTERSFQVHLGQDDRSADSVAAEVTKVWWAALFGAAPQPTESTGAPVPEVETKES
;
A
#
# COMPACT_ATOMS: atom_id res chain seq x y z
N MET A 1 9.82 -21.69 18.61
CA MET A 1 9.23 -20.53 19.31
C MET A 1 7.87 -20.37 18.68
N ASP A 2 6.84 -20.67 19.48
CA ASP A 2 5.46 -20.64 19.02
C ASP A 2 5.09 -19.20 18.60
N GLN A 3 4.78 -19.01 17.31
CA GLN A 3 3.98 -17.88 16.89
C GLN A 3 2.60 -18.08 17.53
N ALA A 4 2.32 -17.29 18.57
CA ALA A 4 0.96 -17.13 19.03
C ALA A 4 0.17 -16.61 17.83
N ALA A 5 -0.66 -17.47 17.25
CA ALA A 5 -1.65 -17.08 16.27
C ALA A 5 -2.44 -15.92 16.88
N ALA A 6 -2.39 -14.74 16.25
CA ALA A 6 -3.29 -13.65 16.60
C ALA A 6 -4.69 -14.26 16.57
N GLY A 7 -5.37 -14.32 17.73
CA GLY A 7 -6.69 -14.93 17.85
C GLY A 7 -7.64 -14.18 16.91
N SER A 8 -8.61 -14.92 16.33
CA SER A 8 -9.66 -14.33 15.51
C SER A 8 -10.33 -13.15 16.25
N PHE A 9 -10.69 -12.09 15.55
CA PHE A 9 -11.46 -10.99 16.15
C PHE A 9 -12.74 -11.49 16.83
N LYS A 10 -13.32 -12.58 16.33
CA LYS A 10 -14.50 -13.22 16.93
C LYS A 10 -14.24 -13.75 18.35
N ASP A 11 -13.01 -14.14 18.64
CA ASP A 11 -12.63 -14.69 19.96
C ASP A 11 -12.32 -13.58 20.98
N LEU A 12 -12.12 -12.33 20.51
CA LEU A 12 -11.95 -11.18 21.38
C LEU A 12 -13.25 -10.87 22.13
N THR A 13 -13.12 -10.66 23.44
CA THR A 13 -14.24 -10.26 24.29
C THR A 13 -13.96 -8.91 24.93
N VAL A 14 -15.02 -8.12 25.19
CA VAL A 14 -14.88 -6.83 25.90
C VAL A 14 -14.18 -7.01 27.24
N GLU A 15 -14.42 -8.13 27.94
CA GLU A 15 -13.75 -8.45 29.19
C GLU A 15 -12.24 -8.67 29.01
N GLY A 16 -11.85 -9.38 27.96
CA GLY A 16 -10.44 -9.59 27.61
C GLY A 16 -9.74 -8.27 27.27
N ILE A 17 -10.36 -7.48 26.40
CA ILE A 17 -9.85 -6.15 25.97
C ILE A 17 -9.68 -5.22 27.18
N THR A 18 -10.71 -5.09 28.02
CA THR A 18 -10.66 -4.17 29.17
C THR A 18 -9.66 -4.61 30.23
N ARG A 19 -9.50 -5.92 30.43
CA ARG A 19 -8.48 -6.47 31.34
C ARG A 19 -7.07 -6.16 30.84
N GLU A 20 -6.80 -6.34 29.55
CA GLU A 20 -5.51 -6.06 28.94
C GLU A 20 -5.19 -4.55 28.98
N ALA A 21 -6.18 -3.71 28.68
CA ALA A 21 -6.05 -2.26 28.71
C ALA A 21 -6.03 -1.68 30.14
N GLY A 22 -6.30 -2.48 31.17
CA GLY A 22 -6.32 -1.99 32.56
C GLY A 22 -7.50 -1.04 32.87
N VAL A 23 -8.60 -1.11 32.11
CA VAL A 23 -9.79 -0.28 32.28
C VAL A 23 -10.98 -1.12 32.74
N SER A 24 -11.99 -0.48 33.39
CA SER A 24 -13.21 -1.19 33.76
C SER A 24 -14.15 -1.38 32.56
N ARG A 25 -14.97 -2.45 32.59
CA ARG A 25 -16.03 -2.65 31.61
C ARG A 25 -17.01 -1.47 31.55
N SER A 26 -17.29 -0.85 32.68
CA SER A 26 -18.16 0.34 32.74
C SER A 26 -17.53 1.52 31.99
N ALA A 27 -16.21 1.72 32.12
CA ALA A 27 -15.50 2.75 31.36
C ALA A 27 -15.52 2.47 29.86
N PHE A 28 -15.38 1.21 29.45
CA PHE A 28 -15.48 0.81 28.04
C PHE A 28 -16.84 1.22 27.46
N TYR A 29 -17.94 0.84 28.10
CA TYR A 29 -19.29 1.11 27.61
C TYR A 29 -19.73 2.59 27.68
N VAL A 30 -18.90 3.48 28.25
CA VAL A 30 -19.10 4.93 28.12
C VAL A 30 -18.73 5.43 26.73
N TYR A 31 -17.76 4.76 26.08
CA TYR A 31 -17.18 5.20 24.82
C TYR A 31 -17.57 4.33 23.62
N PHE A 32 -17.78 3.02 23.84
CA PHE A 32 -18.03 2.04 22.78
C PHE A 32 -19.20 1.13 23.18
N GLY A 33 -20.14 0.89 22.27
CA GLY A 33 -21.25 -0.04 22.48
C GLY A 33 -20.80 -1.50 22.44
N ASP A 34 -19.84 -1.82 21.61
CA ASP A 34 -19.27 -3.16 21.43
C ASP A 34 -17.80 -3.09 20.95
N LYS A 35 -17.22 -4.26 20.66
CA LYS A 35 -15.83 -4.35 20.18
C LYS A 35 -15.68 -3.96 18.72
N GLU A 36 -16.73 -4.07 17.94
CA GLU A 36 -16.81 -3.66 16.55
C GLU A 36 -16.71 -2.11 16.45
N GLU A 37 -17.44 -1.38 17.31
CA GLU A 37 -17.34 0.08 17.40
C GLU A 37 -15.95 0.55 17.87
N LEU A 38 -15.31 -0.18 18.80
CA LEU A 38 -13.91 0.08 19.15
C LEU A 38 -12.97 -0.10 17.94
N LEU A 39 -13.16 -1.16 17.16
CA LEU A 39 -12.35 -1.42 15.96
C LEU A 39 -12.53 -0.31 14.93
N LEU A 40 -13.77 0.12 14.67
CA LEU A 40 -14.08 1.25 13.78
C LEU A 40 -13.36 2.53 14.23
N GLY A 41 -13.46 2.89 15.50
CA GLY A 41 -12.78 4.07 16.05
C GLY A 41 -11.26 3.99 15.89
N ALA A 42 -10.66 2.82 16.12
CA ALA A 42 -9.22 2.62 15.92
C ALA A 42 -8.81 2.75 14.44
N LEU A 43 -9.63 2.27 13.51
CA LEU A 43 -9.40 2.43 12.07
C LEU A 43 -9.56 3.87 11.62
N GLU A 44 -10.58 4.58 12.11
CA GLU A 44 -10.78 6.00 11.82
C GLU A 44 -9.59 6.84 12.30
N ASP A 45 -9.07 6.57 13.49
CA ASP A 45 -7.87 7.22 14.02
C ASP A 45 -6.62 6.91 13.18
N LEU A 46 -6.46 5.66 12.75
CA LEU A 46 -5.38 5.26 11.85
C LEU A 46 -5.46 6.02 10.52
N ILE A 47 -6.62 6.04 9.89
CA ILE A 47 -6.87 6.73 8.63
C ILE A 47 -6.61 8.23 8.79
N SER A 48 -7.16 8.86 9.82
CA SER A 48 -7.03 10.30 10.09
C SER A 48 -5.57 10.71 10.31
N SER A 49 -4.83 9.93 11.09
CA SER A 49 -3.42 10.21 11.39
C SER A 49 -2.50 10.05 10.15
N HIS A 50 -2.95 9.29 9.15
CA HIS A 50 -2.18 9.05 7.92
C HIS A 50 -2.78 9.70 6.67
N GLN A 51 -3.84 10.51 6.79
CA GLN A 51 -4.51 11.16 5.65
C GLN A 51 -3.55 11.89 4.71
N ASN A 52 -2.56 12.60 5.26
CA ASN A 52 -1.56 13.31 4.46
C ASN A 52 -0.62 12.36 3.68
N ARG A 53 -0.42 11.14 4.15
CA ARG A 53 0.38 10.11 3.45
C ARG A 53 -0.44 9.36 2.42
N LEU A 54 -1.70 9.07 2.73
CA LEU A 54 -2.61 8.32 1.87
C LEU A 54 -3.20 9.18 0.74
N GLY A 55 -3.48 10.49 1.01
CA GLY A 55 -4.12 11.38 0.06
C GLY A 55 -3.18 12.14 -0.89
N ASN A 56 -1.90 12.28 -0.56
CA ASN A 56 -0.92 13.05 -1.34
C ASN A 56 0.16 12.16 -1.98
N CYS A 57 -0.28 11.09 -2.62
CA CYS A 57 0.63 10.05 -3.08
C CYS A 57 1.76 10.53 -4.01
N TRP A 58 1.60 11.65 -4.75
CA TRP A 58 2.55 11.99 -5.82
C TRP A 58 2.92 13.47 -5.90
N THR A 59 2.39 14.31 -5.04
CA THR A 59 2.46 15.77 -5.13
C THR A 59 3.83 16.39 -4.85
N SER A 60 4.86 15.60 -4.65
CA SER A 60 6.22 16.11 -4.56
C SER A 60 6.66 16.57 -5.95
N GLY A 61 6.70 17.89 -6.21
CA GLY A 61 7.23 18.46 -7.43
C GLY A 61 8.60 17.84 -7.74
N GLY A 62 8.75 17.22 -8.92
CA GLY A 62 9.99 16.53 -9.31
C GLY A 62 9.73 15.31 -10.17
N ASP A 63 10.62 14.33 -10.09
CA ASP A 63 10.53 13.07 -10.82
C ASP A 63 9.29 12.26 -10.38
N PRO A 64 8.30 12.00 -11.26
CA PRO A 64 7.09 11.25 -10.94
C PRO A 64 7.38 9.84 -10.41
N ARG A 65 8.46 9.20 -10.87
CA ARG A 65 8.86 7.86 -10.40
C ARG A 65 9.21 7.86 -8.92
N ARG A 66 9.92 8.87 -8.46
CA ARG A 66 10.25 9.04 -7.04
C ARG A 66 9.01 9.33 -6.19
N GLY A 67 8.05 10.06 -6.74
CA GLY A 67 6.77 10.30 -6.07
C GLY A 67 6.02 9.00 -5.80
N VAL A 68 5.88 8.14 -6.82
CA VAL A 68 5.27 6.81 -6.72
C VAL A 68 6.02 5.95 -5.69
N GLU A 69 7.33 5.84 -5.82
CA GLU A 69 8.16 5.06 -4.91
C GLU A 69 7.94 5.47 -3.46
N LYS A 70 8.08 6.77 -3.18
CA LYS A 70 7.87 7.31 -1.83
C LYS A 70 6.50 6.96 -1.27
N ALA A 71 5.45 7.15 -2.06
CA ALA A 71 4.07 6.86 -1.64
C ALA A 71 3.89 5.38 -1.27
N ILE A 72 4.39 4.46 -2.10
CA ILE A 72 4.29 3.02 -1.87
C ILE A 72 5.06 2.61 -0.61
N TYR A 73 6.27 3.15 -0.40
CA TYR A 73 7.05 2.88 0.81
C TYR A 73 6.39 3.47 2.07
N ASP A 74 5.81 4.66 1.99
CA ASP A 74 5.08 5.25 3.12
C ASP A 74 3.86 4.41 3.51
N ILE A 75 3.10 3.93 2.53
CA ILE A 75 1.93 3.05 2.76
C ILE A 75 2.37 1.69 3.30
N SER A 76 3.43 1.08 2.75
CA SER A 76 3.90 -0.22 3.23
C SER A 76 4.29 -0.21 4.71
N ARG A 77 4.85 0.90 5.19
CA ARG A 77 5.15 1.08 6.60
C ARG A 77 3.90 1.21 7.46
N VAL A 78 2.88 1.93 6.99
CA VAL A 78 1.59 1.99 7.69
C VAL A 78 1.01 0.59 7.88
N TYR A 79 1.06 -0.25 6.84
CA TYR A 79 0.60 -1.64 6.93
C TYR A 79 1.46 -2.48 7.88
N ALA A 80 2.78 -2.36 7.83
CA ALA A 80 3.68 -3.12 8.69
C ALA A 80 3.53 -2.71 10.17
N ASP A 81 3.48 -1.41 10.43
CA ASP A 81 3.39 -0.86 11.80
C ASP A 81 2.01 -1.13 12.44
N ASN A 82 0.97 -1.42 11.64
CA ASN A 82 -0.40 -1.65 12.11
C ASN A 82 -0.96 -3.01 11.64
N SER A 83 -0.09 -3.98 11.38
CA SER A 83 -0.48 -5.27 10.77
C SER A 83 -1.52 -6.04 11.57
N GLU A 84 -1.48 -6.01 12.91
CA GLU A 84 -2.46 -6.65 13.78
C GLU A 84 -3.84 -5.99 13.65
N LEU A 85 -3.91 -4.65 13.77
CA LEU A 85 -5.16 -3.90 13.63
C LEU A 85 -5.78 -4.11 12.24
N LEU A 86 -4.97 -4.01 11.19
CA LEU A 86 -5.42 -4.20 9.82
C LEU A 86 -5.87 -5.65 9.56
N GLY A 87 -5.18 -6.63 10.15
CA GLY A 87 -5.60 -8.04 10.10
C GLY A 87 -6.99 -8.26 10.70
N LEU A 88 -7.24 -7.67 11.87
CA LEU A 88 -8.56 -7.71 12.52
C LEU A 88 -9.62 -7.00 11.66
N ALA A 89 -9.28 -5.86 11.06
CA ALA A 89 -10.18 -5.12 10.18
C ALA A 89 -10.57 -5.94 8.93
N PHE A 90 -9.61 -6.56 8.27
CA PHE A 90 -9.86 -7.41 7.10
C PHE A 90 -10.72 -8.63 7.44
N GLU A 91 -10.49 -9.27 8.59
CA GLU A 91 -11.35 -10.35 9.07
C GLU A 91 -12.77 -9.83 9.29
N THR A 92 -12.92 -8.72 10.02
CA THR A 92 -14.21 -8.16 10.41
C THR A 92 -15.01 -7.68 9.21
N ALA A 93 -14.38 -7.05 8.21
CA ALA A 93 -15.02 -6.60 6.97
C ALA A 93 -15.70 -7.72 6.17
N THR A 94 -15.38 -9.00 6.45
CA THR A 94 -16.05 -10.13 5.80
C THR A 94 -17.50 -10.34 6.27
N TYR A 95 -17.86 -9.85 7.44
CA TYR A 95 -19.18 -10.05 8.04
C TYR A 95 -19.80 -8.78 8.66
N ASP A 96 -19.02 -7.72 8.87
CA ASP A 96 -19.48 -6.44 9.39
C ASP A 96 -19.54 -5.40 8.26
N GLU A 97 -20.71 -4.76 8.11
CA GLU A 97 -20.98 -3.86 7.00
C GLU A 97 -20.31 -2.50 7.21
N GLU A 98 -20.28 -2.00 8.44
CA GLU A 98 -19.72 -0.69 8.75
C GLU A 98 -18.20 -0.68 8.56
N VAL A 99 -17.51 -1.74 9.01
CA VAL A 99 -16.05 -1.92 8.78
C VAL A 99 -15.75 -2.04 7.28
N ARG A 100 -16.58 -2.80 6.55
CA ARG A 100 -16.42 -2.95 5.09
C ARG A 100 -16.64 -1.62 4.36
N GLU A 101 -17.64 -0.84 4.75
CA GLU A 101 -17.94 0.46 4.14
C GLU A 101 -16.82 1.46 4.39
N LEU A 102 -16.33 1.57 5.63
CA LEU A 102 -15.19 2.44 5.97
C LEU A 102 -13.97 2.13 5.10
N TRP A 103 -13.65 0.83 4.94
CA TRP A 103 -12.53 0.40 4.11
C TRP A 103 -12.74 0.73 2.63
N SER A 104 -13.95 0.50 2.12
CA SER A 104 -14.31 0.80 0.73
C SER A 104 -14.20 2.30 0.43
N VAL A 105 -14.69 3.16 1.31
CA VAL A 105 -14.59 4.62 1.18
C VAL A 105 -13.12 5.07 1.17
N LEU A 106 -12.28 4.47 2.01
CA LEU A 106 -10.84 4.76 2.00
C LEU A 106 -10.20 4.40 0.65
N LEU A 107 -10.44 3.18 0.15
CA LEU A 107 -9.90 2.73 -1.13
C LEU A 107 -10.39 3.57 -2.30
N GLU A 108 -11.67 3.97 -2.30
CA GLU A 108 -12.24 4.87 -3.30
C GLU A 108 -11.55 6.23 -3.29
N THR A 109 -11.33 6.81 -2.10
CA THR A 109 -10.63 8.09 -1.94
C THR A 109 -9.21 8.03 -2.50
N ILE A 110 -8.46 6.95 -2.21
CA ILE A 110 -7.10 6.74 -2.73
C ILE A 110 -7.14 6.56 -4.26
N THR A 111 -8.13 5.83 -4.77
CA THR A 111 -8.29 5.58 -6.21
C THR A 111 -8.57 6.87 -6.97
N GLU A 112 -9.49 7.70 -6.50
CA GLU A 112 -9.79 8.99 -7.13
C GLU A 112 -8.61 9.96 -7.08
N GLY A 113 -7.86 9.99 -5.99
CA GLY A 113 -6.61 10.75 -5.89
C GLY A 113 -5.58 10.27 -6.91
N THR A 114 -5.37 8.96 -7.01
CA THR A 114 -4.46 8.33 -7.96
C THR A 114 -4.85 8.63 -9.41
N LYS A 115 -6.12 8.50 -9.75
CA LYS A 115 -6.67 8.82 -11.08
C LYS A 115 -6.43 10.28 -11.46
N THR A 116 -6.69 11.19 -10.52
CA THR A 116 -6.45 12.63 -10.74
C THR A 116 -4.99 12.91 -11.06
N GLU A 117 -4.07 12.26 -10.36
CA GLU A 117 -2.64 12.41 -10.58
C GLU A 117 -2.20 11.78 -11.91
N ILE A 118 -2.68 10.58 -12.25
CA ILE A 118 -2.41 9.94 -13.56
C ILE A 118 -2.82 10.90 -14.68
N ARG A 119 -4.02 11.47 -14.64
CA ARG A 119 -4.50 12.44 -15.64
C ARG A 119 -3.64 13.70 -15.70
N THR A 120 -3.10 14.14 -14.57
CA THR A 120 -2.18 15.27 -14.53
C THR A 120 -0.89 14.92 -15.24
N ARG A 121 -0.30 13.76 -14.97
CA ARG A 121 0.93 13.28 -15.63
C ARG A 121 0.73 12.97 -17.12
N GLN A 122 -0.46 12.55 -17.51
CA GLN A 122 -0.82 12.41 -18.93
C GLN A 122 -0.81 13.77 -19.65
N ARG A 123 -1.36 14.82 -19.03
CA ARG A 123 -1.32 16.18 -19.58
C ARG A 123 0.10 16.77 -19.68
N GLU A 124 0.98 16.39 -18.75
CA GLU A 124 2.40 16.77 -18.75
C GLU A 124 3.26 15.91 -19.71
N GLY A 125 2.68 14.85 -20.30
CA GLY A 125 3.40 13.94 -21.18
C GLY A 125 4.32 12.94 -20.47
N ALA A 126 4.22 12.83 -19.14
CA ALA A 126 5.01 11.88 -18.34
C ALA A 126 4.39 10.47 -18.30
N VAL A 127 3.08 10.36 -18.54
CA VAL A 127 2.33 9.10 -18.67
C VAL A 127 1.64 9.11 -20.04
N ASP A 128 1.59 7.95 -20.70
CA ASP A 128 0.94 7.81 -22.00
C ASP A 128 -0.55 8.16 -21.92
N ALA A 129 -0.96 9.16 -22.71
CA ALA A 129 -2.35 9.63 -22.76
C ALA A 129 -3.33 8.63 -23.36
N SER A 130 -2.86 7.56 -24.03
CA SER A 130 -3.71 6.50 -24.55
C SER A 130 -4.17 5.49 -23.48
N LEU A 131 -3.53 5.50 -22.31
CA LEU A 131 -3.87 4.62 -21.19
C LEU A 131 -5.13 5.14 -20.47
N ASP A 132 -6.01 4.22 -20.11
CA ASP A 132 -7.21 4.54 -19.31
C ASP A 132 -6.82 4.82 -17.86
N ALA A 133 -6.91 6.07 -17.43
CA ALA A 133 -6.55 6.49 -16.08
C ALA A 133 -7.43 5.86 -14.99
N ASP A 134 -8.72 5.59 -15.28
CA ASP A 134 -9.64 4.96 -14.33
C ASP A 134 -9.26 3.49 -14.11
N ALA A 135 -9.04 2.75 -15.19
CA ALA A 135 -8.62 1.36 -15.12
C ALA A 135 -7.25 1.20 -14.44
N LEU A 136 -6.29 2.07 -14.77
CA LEU A 136 -4.96 2.06 -14.14
C LEU A 136 -5.04 2.35 -12.64
N ALA A 137 -5.75 3.41 -12.23
CA ALA A 137 -5.87 3.78 -10.83
C ALA A 137 -6.49 2.64 -10.02
N SER A 138 -7.64 2.12 -10.46
CA SER A 138 -8.32 1.01 -9.78
C SER A 138 -7.46 -0.24 -9.70
N GLY A 139 -6.85 -0.65 -10.81
CA GLY A 139 -6.01 -1.85 -10.85
C GLY A 139 -4.79 -1.74 -9.96
N LEU A 140 -4.09 -0.62 -9.99
CA LEU A 140 -2.87 -0.41 -9.23
C LEU A 140 -3.15 -0.27 -7.72
N VAL A 141 -4.20 0.45 -7.33
CA VAL A 141 -4.58 0.61 -5.91
C VAL A 141 -5.01 -0.73 -5.31
N LEU A 142 -5.90 -1.47 -5.98
CA LEU A 142 -6.37 -2.77 -5.48
C LEU A 142 -5.25 -3.82 -5.45
N MET A 143 -4.37 -3.83 -6.45
CA MET A 143 -3.19 -4.69 -6.44
C MET A 143 -2.27 -4.37 -5.26
N THR A 144 -2.02 -3.09 -4.99
CA THR A 144 -1.16 -2.63 -3.90
C THR A 144 -1.74 -3.03 -2.55
N GLU A 145 -3.01 -2.73 -2.34
CA GLU A 145 -3.75 -3.10 -1.12
C GLU A 145 -3.67 -4.61 -0.88
N ARG A 146 -4.00 -5.41 -1.90
CA ARG A 146 -3.97 -6.87 -1.76
C ARG A 146 -2.57 -7.41 -1.52
N SER A 147 -1.55 -6.84 -2.16
CA SER A 147 -0.16 -7.24 -1.95
C SER A 147 0.29 -6.99 -0.51
N PHE A 148 -0.05 -5.83 0.05
CA PHE A 148 0.30 -5.54 1.45
C PHE A 148 -0.49 -6.41 2.42
N GLN A 149 -1.79 -6.60 2.21
CA GLN A 149 -2.63 -7.46 3.04
C GLN A 149 -2.07 -8.89 3.12
N VAL A 150 -1.65 -9.47 1.99
CA VAL A 150 -1.16 -10.86 1.94
C VAL A 150 0.26 -10.98 2.49
N HIS A 151 1.16 -10.09 2.08
CA HIS A 151 2.58 -10.26 2.33
C HIS A 151 3.08 -9.63 3.63
N LEU A 152 2.41 -8.62 4.17
CA LEU A 152 2.80 -7.98 5.43
C LEU A 152 2.04 -8.55 6.64
N GLY A 153 0.94 -9.28 6.41
CA GLY A 153 0.17 -9.93 7.47
C GLY A 153 0.46 -11.42 7.67
N GLN A 154 1.00 -12.11 6.67
CA GLN A 154 1.09 -13.57 6.64
C GLN A 154 2.48 -14.13 6.31
N ASP A 155 3.37 -13.33 5.74
CA ASP A 155 4.72 -13.75 5.32
C ASP A 155 5.80 -13.04 6.12
N ASP A 156 6.98 -13.69 6.29
CA ASP A 156 8.19 -13.09 6.88
C ASP A 156 8.86 -12.04 5.94
N ARG A 157 8.14 -11.50 4.97
CA ARG A 157 8.67 -10.51 4.03
C ARG A 157 8.73 -9.14 4.66
N SER A 158 9.86 -8.45 4.48
CA SER A 158 9.98 -7.07 4.94
C SER A 158 9.09 -6.11 4.13
N ALA A 159 8.55 -5.09 4.79
CA ALA A 159 7.77 -4.03 4.16
C ALA A 159 8.51 -3.42 2.95
N ASP A 160 9.82 -3.17 3.09
CA ASP A 160 10.64 -2.59 2.03
C ASP A 160 10.76 -3.54 0.81
N SER A 161 10.84 -4.85 1.02
CA SER A 161 10.88 -5.83 -0.08
C SER A 161 9.58 -5.84 -0.88
N VAL A 162 8.43 -5.86 -0.19
CA VAL A 162 7.11 -5.82 -0.84
C VAL A 162 6.91 -4.49 -1.56
N ALA A 163 7.26 -3.36 -0.92
CA ALA A 163 7.19 -2.04 -1.51
C ALA A 163 8.02 -1.92 -2.79
N ALA A 164 9.25 -2.47 -2.80
CA ALA A 164 10.10 -2.44 -3.97
C ALA A 164 9.50 -3.19 -5.16
N GLU A 165 8.85 -4.33 -4.92
CA GLU A 165 8.20 -5.10 -5.99
C GLU A 165 6.94 -4.41 -6.51
N VAL A 166 6.09 -3.91 -5.63
CA VAL A 166 4.90 -3.14 -5.99
C VAL A 166 5.29 -1.91 -6.80
N THR A 167 6.33 -1.19 -6.38
CA THR A 167 6.86 -0.01 -7.09
C THR A 167 7.26 -0.33 -8.53
N LYS A 168 7.92 -1.46 -8.76
CA LYS A 168 8.31 -1.88 -10.12
C LYS A 168 7.09 -2.08 -11.04
N VAL A 169 6.01 -2.66 -10.50
CA VAL A 169 4.76 -2.85 -11.26
C VAL A 169 4.12 -1.51 -11.59
N TRP A 170 4.06 -0.60 -10.63
CA TRP A 170 3.58 0.76 -10.86
C TRP A 170 4.39 1.49 -11.94
N TRP A 171 5.73 1.42 -11.85
CA TRP A 171 6.60 2.04 -12.85
C TRP A 171 6.40 1.46 -14.24
N ALA A 172 6.29 0.13 -14.35
CA ALA A 172 6.05 -0.53 -15.63
C ALA A 172 4.70 -0.12 -16.23
N ALA A 173 3.65 -0.02 -15.41
CA ALA A 173 2.32 0.33 -15.87
C ALA A 173 2.19 1.81 -16.29
N LEU A 174 2.83 2.73 -15.54
CA LEU A 174 2.68 4.16 -15.77
C LEU A 174 3.70 4.75 -16.76
N PHE A 175 4.92 4.25 -16.74
CA PHE A 175 6.06 4.86 -17.46
C PHE A 175 6.68 3.90 -18.48
N GLY A 176 6.11 2.71 -18.67
CA GLY A 176 6.70 1.67 -19.50
C GLY A 176 7.91 0.99 -18.82
N ALA A 177 8.37 -0.13 -19.40
CA ALA A 177 9.59 -0.78 -18.93
C ALA A 177 10.76 0.20 -18.97
N ALA A 178 11.57 0.25 -17.90
CA ALA A 178 12.81 1.00 -17.94
C ALA A 178 13.62 0.58 -19.17
N PRO A 179 14.23 1.53 -19.93
CA PRO A 179 15.09 1.14 -21.03
C PRO A 179 16.15 0.19 -20.50
N GLN A 180 16.20 -1.02 -21.06
CA GLN A 180 17.26 -1.96 -20.74
C GLN A 180 18.60 -1.29 -21.07
N PRO A 181 19.62 -1.40 -20.21
CA PRO A 181 20.93 -0.95 -20.59
C PRO A 181 21.27 -1.64 -21.91
N THR A 182 21.42 -0.86 -22.98
CA THR A 182 21.89 -1.36 -24.27
C THR A 182 23.23 -2.00 -24.00
N GLU A 183 23.30 -3.34 -24.11
CA GLU A 183 24.59 -3.99 -24.19
C GLU A 183 25.37 -3.29 -25.28
N SER A 184 26.44 -2.61 -24.87
CA SER A 184 27.37 -1.99 -25.78
C SER A 184 27.90 -3.12 -26.68
N THR A 185 27.31 -3.22 -27.88
CA THR A 185 27.84 -4.08 -28.93
C THR A 185 29.27 -3.62 -29.13
N GLY A 186 30.21 -4.40 -28.59
CA GLY A 186 31.63 -4.17 -28.75
C GLY A 186 31.93 -4.02 -30.23
N ALA A 187 32.34 -2.85 -30.63
CA ALA A 187 32.89 -2.63 -31.95
C ALA A 187 34.06 -3.60 -32.12
N PRO A 188 34.16 -4.32 -33.25
CA PRO A 188 35.31 -5.16 -33.52
C PRO A 188 36.58 -4.33 -33.53
N VAL A 189 37.57 -4.74 -32.72
CA VAL A 189 38.89 -4.17 -32.69
C VAL A 189 39.51 -4.40 -34.07
N PRO A 190 39.99 -3.39 -34.81
CA PRO A 190 40.66 -3.62 -36.09
C PRO A 190 41.98 -4.39 -35.85
N GLU A 191 42.13 -5.53 -36.53
CA GLU A 191 43.37 -6.27 -36.61
C GLU A 191 44.49 -5.39 -37.18
N VAL A 192 45.52 -5.20 -36.38
CA VAL A 192 46.76 -4.54 -36.83
C VAL A 192 47.55 -5.57 -37.62
N GLU A 193 47.57 -5.44 -38.97
CA GLU A 193 48.52 -6.16 -39.84
C GLU A 193 49.94 -5.76 -39.48
N THR A 194 50.68 -6.64 -38.86
CA THR A 194 52.14 -6.55 -38.76
C THR A 194 52.75 -6.99 -40.09
N LYS A 195 53.23 -6.01 -40.86
CA LYS A 195 54.13 -6.24 -41.98
C LYS A 195 55.53 -6.49 -41.43
N GLU A 196 55.98 -7.70 -41.59
CA GLU A 196 57.42 -8.04 -41.53
C GLU A 196 58.10 -7.61 -42.84
N SER A 197 59.25 -6.91 -42.73
CA SER A 197 60.32 -6.85 -43.69
C SER A 197 61.65 -6.77 -42.97
#